data_9d3d45359613b38d90f08d46e1eeb75a
#
_entry.id   9d3d45359613b38d90f08d46e1eeb75a
#
_cell.length_a   1.000
_cell.length_b   1.000
_cell.length_c   1.000
_cell.angle_alpha   90.00
_cell.angle_beta   90.00
_cell.angle_gamma   90.00
#
_symmetry.space_group_name_H-M   'P 1'
#
loop_
_entity.id
_entity.type
_entity.pdbx_description
1 polymer ?
#
loop_
_entity_poly.entity_id
_entity_poly.type
_entity_poly.pdbx_seq_one_letter_code
_entity_poly.pdbx_strand_id
1 'polypeptide(L)'
;MIRLSLIIATYNRSAALVEALRSVVRQDFPAAEWECIVVNNNSQDDTLARFEAFATEHPAINLRIVTETRQGLSHARNRGIDESRGEYIAIIDDDERINEQFISSYVALFDAYPDAASAGGPIIPEYPAGRPVWMSSYTERPIANPIDLGRKIRPFPKGRIPGGGNMALRRSTVQRYGAFD
;
A
#
# COMPACT_ATOMS: atom_id res chain seq x y z
N MET A 1 -5.01 -15.38 13.17
CA MET A 1 -3.58 -15.10 12.73
C MET A 1 -3.65 -14.07 11.63
N ILE A 2 -2.77 -13.05 11.66
CA ILE A 2 -2.75 -12.02 10.61
C ILE A 2 -2.17 -12.62 9.34
N ARG A 3 -2.98 -12.60 8.27
CA ARG A 3 -2.58 -13.07 6.94
C ARG A 3 -1.87 -11.98 6.15
N LEU A 4 -2.36 -10.73 6.22
CA LEU A 4 -1.78 -9.62 5.47
C LEU A 4 -1.64 -8.38 6.34
N SER A 5 -0.47 -7.73 6.27
CA SER A 5 -0.24 -6.38 6.80
C SER A 5 -0.19 -5.40 5.63
N LEU A 6 -1.10 -4.43 5.62
CA LEU A 6 -1.09 -3.31 4.68
C LEU A 6 -0.29 -2.15 5.29
N ILE A 7 0.68 -1.62 4.56
CA ILE A 7 1.56 -0.52 5.00
C ILE A 7 1.29 0.71 4.15
N ILE A 8 1.13 1.86 4.80
CA ILE A 8 0.97 3.17 4.17
C ILE A 8 1.99 4.12 4.78
N ALA A 9 2.97 4.56 4.00
CA ALA A 9 3.90 5.60 4.43
C ALA A 9 3.31 6.97 4.10
N THR A 10 3.37 7.93 5.05
CA THR A 10 2.83 9.28 4.84
C THR A 10 3.74 10.35 5.43
N TYR A 11 3.76 11.52 4.78
CA TYR A 11 4.48 12.71 5.23
C TYR A 11 3.76 13.99 4.79
N ASN A 12 3.20 14.75 5.77
CA ASN A 12 2.52 16.03 5.53
C ASN A 12 1.40 15.96 4.47
N ARG A 13 0.59 14.90 4.51
CA ARG A 13 -0.49 14.64 3.52
C ARG A 13 -1.76 14.13 4.19
N SER A 14 -2.14 14.73 5.31
CA SER A 14 -3.24 14.28 6.16
C SER A 14 -4.56 14.06 5.42
N ALA A 15 -4.91 14.95 4.48
CA ALA A 15 -6.14 14.85 3.70
C ALA A 15 -6.13 13.65 2.73
N ALA A 16 -5.00 13.43 2.04
CA ALA A 16 -4.84 12.28 1.13
C ALA A 16 -4.88 10.97 1.90
N LEU A 17 -4.17 10.89 3.03
CA LEU A 17 -4.20 9.72 3.91
C LEU A 17 -5.62 9.34 4.33
N VAL A 18 -6.47 10.30 4.74
CA VAL A 18 -7.86 10.01 5.13
C VAL A 18 -8.65 9.43 3.96
N GLU A 19 -8.48 9.97 2.73
CA GLU A 19 -9.13 9.41 1.54
C GLU A 19 -8.65 7.98 1.23
N ALA A 20 -7.34 7.69 1.37
CA ALA A 20 -6.81 6.33 1.24
C ALA A 20 -7.44 5.39 2.28
N LEU A 21 -7.46 5.80 3.56
CA LEU A 21 -8.03 5.01 4.65
C LEU A 21 -9.53 4.71 4.47
N ARG A 22 -10.32 5.60 3.87
CA ARG A 22 -11.71 5.33 3.52
C ARG A 22 -11.87 4.15 2.56
N SER A 23 -10.91 3.91 1.70
CA SER A 23 -10.90 2.72 0.83
C SER A 23 -10.42 1.47 1.57
N VAL A 24 -9.49 1.64 2.51
CA VAL A 24 -8.94 0.56 3.32
C VAL A 24 -9.99 -0.08 4.22
N VAL A 25 -10.85 0.70 4.86
CA VAL A 25 -11.86 0.14 5.79
C VAL A 25 -13.00 -0.62 5.10
N ARG A 26 -13.06 -0.58 3.77
CA ARG A 26 -14.09 -1.28 2.97
C ARG A 26 -13.66 -2.65 2.44
N GLN A 27 -12.56 -3.19 2.93
CA GLN A 27 -12.06 -4.47 2.43
C GLN A 27 -13.02 -5.64 2.75
N ASP A 28 -13.21 -6.54 1.80
CA ASP A 28 -14.07 -7.73 1.87
C ASP A 28 -13.37 -8.95 2.52
N PHE A 29 -12.36 -8.72 3.34
CA PHE A 29 -11.58 -9.75 4.02
C PHE A 29 -11.81 -9.69 5.53
N PRO A 30 -11.84 -10.84 6.26
CA PRO A 30 -12.12 -10.85 7.69
C PRO A 30 -11.20 -9.91 8.48
N ALA A 31 -11.78 -8.93 9.19
CA ALA A 31 -11.03 -7.88 9.88
C ALA A 31 -10.01 -8.41 10.91
N ALA A 32 -10.25 -9.61 11.47
CA ALA A 32 -9.34 -10.26 12.40
C ALA A 32 -8.09 -10.87 11.74
N GLU A 33 -8.06 -10.94 10.40
CA GLU A 33 -6.99 -11.61 9.66
C GLU A 33 -6.07 -10.64 8.91
N TRP A 34 -6.26 -9.35 9.06
CA TRP A 34 -5.37 -8.34 8.50
C TRP A 34 -5.21 -7.12 9.41
N GLU A 35 -4.22 -6.32 9.13
CA GLU A 35 -3.94 -5.06 9.81
C GLU A 35 -3.53 -3.99 8.81
N CYS A 36 -3.76 -2.72 9.14
CA CYS A 36 -3.21 -1.58 8.43
C CYS A 36 -2.28 -0.79 9.35
N ILE A 37 -1.06 -0.58 8.87
CA ILE A 37 -0.01 0.16 9.57
C ILE A 37 0.28 1.43 8.79
N VAL A 38 -0.12 2.56 9.34
CA VAL A 38 0.30 3.86 8.83
C VAL A 38 1.64 4.21 9.45
N VAL A 39 2.61 4.59 8.63
CA VAL A 39 3.90 5.07 9.10
C VAL A 39 3.97 6.56 8.87
N ASN A 40 3.84 7.31 9.95
CA ASN A 40 4.04 8.76 9.96
C ASN A 40 5.54 9.07 9.90
N ASN A 41 6.03 9.50 8.74
CA ASN A 41 7.43 9.80 8.55
C ASN A 41 7.74 11.24 8.97
N ASN A 42 7.51 11.55 10.24
CA ASN A 42 7.83 12.84 10.86
C ASN A 42 6.99 14.02 10.32
N SER A 43 5.68 13.82 10.07
CA SER A 43 4.77 14.89 9.66
C SER A 43 4.67 15.98 10.70
N GLN A 44 4.52 17.23 10.22
CA GLN A 44 4.38 18.44 11.01
C GLN A 44 2.95 19.03 10.92
N ASP A 45 2.10 18.44 10.05
CA ASP A 45 0.69 18.79 9.89
C ASP A 45 -0.21 18.01 10.86
N ASP A 46 -1.51 18.04 10.65
CA ASP A 46 -2.51 17.36 11.48
C ASP A 46 -2.67 15.85 11.15
N THR A 47 -1.67 15.22 10.48
CA THR A 47 -1.71 13.80 10.07
C THR A 47 -2.04 12.88 11.25
N LEU A 48 -1.34 13.02 12.39
CA LEU A 48 -1.56 12.16 13.55
C LEU A 48 -2.97 12.32 14.10
N ALA A 49 -3.42 13.55 14.34
CA ALA A 49 -4.74 13.83 14.90
C ALA A 49 -5.87 13.31 14.00
N ARG A 50 -5.74 13.48 12.68
CA ARG A 50 -6.73 12.96 11.72
C ARG A 50 -6.75 11.44 11.67
N PHE A 51 -5.60 10.80 11.74
CA PHE A 51 -5.55 9.34 11.82
C PHE A 51 -6.23 8.82 13.08
N GLU A 52 -5.94 9.40 14.26
CA GLU A 52 -6.54 8.99 15.53
C GLU A 52 -8.06 9.16 15.53
N ALA A 53 -8.57 10.29 15.02
CA ALA A 53 -10.00 10.50 14.85
C ALA A 53 -10.61 9.43 13.94
N PHE A 54 -10.00 9.16 12.78
CA PHE A 54 -10.46 8.15 11.83
C PHE A 54 -10.46 6.74 12.43
N ALA A 55 -9.39 6.35 13.14
CA ALA A 55 -9.30 5.05 13.78
C ALA A 55 -10.35 4.85 14.88
N THR A 56 -10.69 5.92 15.60
CA THR A 56 -11.75 5.90 16.63
C THR A 56 -13.12 5.65 16.00
N GLU A 57 -13.38 6.14 14.80
CA GLU A 57 -14.63 5.90 14.06
C GLU A 57 -14.73 4.48 13.49
N HIS A 58 -13.60 3.75 13.39
CA HIS A 58 -13.52 2.42 12.78
C HIS A 58 -12.91 1.36 13.71
N PRO A 59 -13.43 1.15 14.93
CA PRO A 59 -12.82 0.30 15.95
C PRO A 59 -12.80 -1.20 15.60
N ALA A 60 -13.58 -1.61 14.61
CA ALA A 60 -13.62 -3.00 14.14
C ALA A 60 -12.40 -3.37 13.27
N ILE A 61 -11.67 -2.39 12.75
CA ILE A 61 -10.53 -2.60 11.87
C ILE A 61 -9.23 -2.40 12.66
N ASN A 62 -8.28 -3.29 12.49
CA ASN A 62 -6.97 -3.20 13.14
C ASN A 62 -6.10 -2.13 12.45
N LEU A 63 -6.39 -0.85 12.76
CA LEU A 63 -5.66 0.31 12.27
C LEU A 63 -4.69 0.78 13.35
N ARG A 64 -3.43 1.00 13.00
CA ARG A 64 -2.46 1.61 13.90
C ARG A 64 -1.50 2.53 13.18
N ILE A 65 -0.99 3.53 13.88
CA ILE A 65 0.01 4.45 13.37
C ILE A 65 1.31 4.30 14.18
N VAL A 66 2.42 4.36 13.49
CA VAL A 66 3.77 4.37 14.09
C VAL A 66 4.57 5.53 13.52
N THR A 67 5.52 6.04 14.25
CA THR A 67 6.38 7.13 13.78
C THR A 67 7.75 6.60 13.37
N GLU A 68 8.24 7.05 12.19
CA GLU A 68 9.62 6.91 11.77
C GLU A 68 10.26 8.30 11.71
N THR A 69 11.26 8.53 12.54
CA THR A 69 11.92 9.83 12.67
C THR A 69 12.99 10.10 11.62
N ARG A 70 13.54 9.05 11.01
CA ARG A 70 14.46 9.20 9.88
C ARG A 70 13.67 9.53 8.61
N GLN A 71 13.89 10.71 8.08
CA GLN A 71 13.17 11.15 6.88
C GLN A 71 13.54 10.31 5.66
N GLY A 72 12.55 9.80 4.95
CA GLY A 72 12.73 9.07 3.68
C GLY A 72 11.75 7.91 3.53
N LEU A 73 11.28 7.72 2.29
CA LEU A 73 10.28 6.71 1.96
C LEU A 73 10.74 5.28 2.30
N SER A 74 12.01 4.96 2.02
CA SER A 74 12.58 3.64 2.34
C SER A 74 12.58 3.40 3.86
N HIS A 75 12.96 4.40 4.66
CA HIS A 75 12.91 4.29 6.12
C HIS A 75 11.49 4.06 6.64
N ALA A 76 10.51 4.80 6.09
CA ALA A 76 9.12 4.63 6.48
C ALA A 76 8.58 3.25 6.09
N ARG A 77 8.86 2.77 4.87
CA ARG A 77 8.44 1.44 4.42
C ARG A 77 9.08 0.34 5.27
N ASN A 78 10.38 0.45 5.57
CA ASN A 78 11.11 -0.51 6.41
C ASN A 78 10.53 -0.54 7.82
N ARG A 79 10.23 0.63 8.41
CA ARG A 79 9.55 0.70 9.70
C ARG A 79 8.21 -0.03 9.68
N GLY A 80 7.40 0.15 8.63
CA GLY A 80 6.14 -0.56 8.47
C GLY A 80 6.33 -2.09 8.35
N ILE A 81 7.36 -2.52 7.64
CA ILE A 81 7.72 -3.94 7.52
C ILE A 81 8.11 -4.52 8.87
N ASP A 82 8.95 -3.84 9.63
CA ASP A 82 9.41 -4.29 10.96
C ASP A 82 8.23 -4.43 11.94
N GLU A 83 7.27 -3.52 11.87
CA GLU A 83 6.06 -3.53 12.69
C GLU A 83 5.00 -4.56 12.24
N SER A 84 5.08 -5.05 11.01
CA SER A 84 4.05 -5.91 10.42
C SER A 84 4.07 -7.32 11.01
N ARG A 85 2.89 -7.99 11.07
CA ARG A 85 2.71 -9.34 11.62
C ARG A 85 2.19 -10.34 10.60
N GLY A 86 1.71 -9.85 9.46
CA GLY A 86 1.11 -10.68 8.41
C GLY A 86 2.13 -11.60 7.73
N GLU A 87 1.68 -12.72 7.25
CA GLU A 87 2.43 -13.62 6.37
C GLU A 87 2.78 -12.93 5.06
N TYR A 88 1.87 -12.08 4.58
CA TYR A 88 2.03 -11.23 3.41
C TYR A 88 2.08 -9.76 3.81
N ILE A 89 2.82 -8.97 3.08
CA ILE A 89 3.00 -7.53 3.30
C ILE A 89 2.60 -6.83 2.01
N ALA A 90 1.59 -5.97 2.06
CA ALA A 90 1.23 -5.09 0.95
C ALA A 90 1.61 -3.64 1.27
N ILE A 91 2.00 -2.89 0.25
CA ILE A 91 2.41 -1.49 0.37
C ILE A 91 1.62 -0.69 -0.66
N ILE A 92 1.02 0.40 -0.21
CA ILE A 92 0.39 1.43 -1.05
C ILE A 92 0.88 2.81 -0.63
N ASP A 93 0.76 3.78 -1.52
CA ASP A 93 1.05 5.18 -1.20
C ASP A 93 -0.17 5.88 -0.55
N ASP A 94 0.05 6.96 0.16
CA ASP A 94 -0.98 7.67 0.95
C ASP A 94 -1.99 8.46 0.11
N ASP A 95 -1.81 8.53 -1.20
CA ASP A 95 -2.74 9.12 -2.17
C ASP A 95 -3.40 8.09 -3.09
N GLU A 96 -3.28 6.81 -2.77
CA GLU A 96 -3.91 5.74 -3.53
C GLU A 96 -5.20 5.25 -2.88
N ARG A 97 -6.14 4.84 -3.72
CA ARG A 97 -7.38 4.18 -3.32
C ARG A 97 -7.38 2.75 -3.82
N ILE A 98 -7.71 1.82 -2.95
CA ILE A 98 -7.78 0.40 -3.25
C ILE A 98 -9.24 -0.06 -3.39
N ASN A 99 -9.48 -1.06 -4.23
CA ASN A 99 -10.80 -1.68 -4.31
C ASN A 99 -11.06 -2.60 -3.11
N GLU A 100 -12.30 -3.03 -2.93
CA GLU A 100 -12.72 -3.84 -1.79
C GLU A 100 -12.06 -5.24 -1.77
N GLN A 101 -11.65 -5.76 -2.92
CA GLN A 101 -11.01 -7.06 -3.08
C GLN A 101 -9.48 -7.01 -3.02
N PHE A 102 -8.88 -5.88 -2.65
CA PHE A 102 -7.42 -5.73 -2.67
C PHE A 102 -6.73 -6.75 -1.77
N ILE A 103 -7.16 -6.86 -0.52
CA ILE A 103 -6.56 -7.79 0.46
C ILE A 103 -6.86 -9.24 0.10
N SER A 104 -8.13 -9.58 -0.16
CA SER A 104 -8.53 -10.94 -0.52
C SER A 104 -7.84 -11.43 -1.79
N SER A 105 -7.64 -10.54 -2.79
CA SER A 105 -6.93 -10.87 -4.02
C SER A 105 -5.46 -11.21 -3.79
N TYR A 106 -4.73 -10.45 -2.97
CA TYR A 106 -3.33 -10.76 -2.68
C TYR A 106 -3.16 -12.03 -1.85
N VAL A 107 -4.03 -12.24 -0.85
CA VAL A 107 -4.03 -13.47 -0.07
C VAL A 107 -4.28 -14.67 -0.98
N ALA A 108 -5.32 -14.63 -1.81
CA ALA A 108 -5.65 -15.70 -2.75
C ALA A 108 -4.52 -15.95 -3.77
N LEU A 109 -3.86 -14.87 -4.26
CA LEU A 109 -2.74 -14.99 -5.18
C LEU A 109 -1.57 -15.76 -4.54
N PHE A 110 -1.15 -15.34 -3.35
CA PHE A 110 -0.02 -15.98 -2.69
C PHE A 110 -0.33 -17.42 -2.24
N ASP A 111 -1.58 -17.73 -1.90
CA ASP A 111 -2.01 -19.09 -1.60
C ASP A 111 -1.95 -19.99 -2.85
N ALA A 112 -2.41 -19.46 -3.99
CA ALA A 112 -2.40 -20.20 -5.27
C ALA A 112 -0.98 -20.32 -5.88
N TYR A 113 -0.08 -19.39 -5.57
CA TYR A 113 1.29 -19.36 -6.11
C TYR A 113 2.33 -19.32 -4.98
N PRO A 114 2.61 -20.45 -4.31
CA PRO A 114 3.52 -20.49 -3.16
C PRO A 114 4.96 -20.05 -3.48
N ASP A 115 5.39 -20.17 -4.74
CA ASP A 115 6.72 -19.74 -5.19
C ASP A 115 6.79 -18.23 -5.54
N ALA A 116 5.66 -17.52 -5.55
CA ALA A 116 5.65 -16.10 -5.81
C ALA A 116 6.27 -15.33 -4.63
N ALA A 117 7.39 -14.68 -4.87
CA ALA A 117 8.10 -13.85 -3.88
C ALA A 117 7.44 -12.48 -3.72
N SER A 118 6.93 -11.91 -4.82
CA SER A 118 6.25 -10.62 -4.86
C SER A 118 5.12 -10.63 -5.88
N ALA A 119 4.18 -9.72 -5.71
CA ALA A 119 3.08 -9.48 -6.62
C ALA A 119 2.80 -7.97 -6.75
N GLY A 120 2.10 -7.58 -7.79
CA GLY A 120 1.64 -6.20 -7.99
C GLY A 120 0.39 -6.18 -8.84
N GLY A 121 -0.43 -5.18 -8.63
CA GLY A 121 -1.66 -4.95 -9.37
C GLY A 121 -1.57 -3.74 -10.30
N PRO A 122 -2.67 -3.41 -10.98
CA PRO A 122 -2.76 -2.22 -11.81
C PRO A 122 -2.69 -0.95 -10.95
N ILE A 123 -2.07 0.09 -11.51
CA ILE A 123 -2.11 1.46 -10.99
C ILE A 123 -2.77 2.31 -12.06
N ILE A 124 -3.95 2.84 -11.75
CA ILE A 124 -4.79 3.60 -12.69
C ILE A 124 -4.85 5.04 -12.19
N PRO A 125 -4.25 6.00 -12.90
CA PRO A 125 -4.31 7.40 -12.52
C PRO A 125 -5.74 7.93 -12.53
N GLU A 126 -6.10 8.68 -11.49
CA GLU A 126 -7.34 9.43 -11.42
C GLU A 126 -7.08 10.92 -11.59
N TYR A 127 -7.95 11.59 -12.33
CA TYR A 127 -7.89 13.02 -12.60
C TYR A 127 -9.20 13.69 -12.17
N PRO A 128 -9.34 14.08 -10.89
CA PRO A 128 -10.61 14.64 -10.37
C PRO A 128 -11.10 15.88 -11.13
N ALA A 129 -10.18 16.71 -11.62
CA ALA A 129 -10.48 17.88 -12.44
C ALA A 129 -10.41 17.61 -13.97
N GLY A 130 -10.41 16.35 -14.37
CA GLY A 130 -10.18 15.94 -15.75
C GLY A 130 -8.69 15.87 -16.11
N ARG A 131 -8.39 15.03 -17.11
CA ARG A 131 -7.00 14.86 -17.57
C ARG A 131 -6.52 16.16 -18.22
N PRO A 132 -5.36 16.72 -17.79
CA PRO A 132 -4.84 17.96 -18.35
C PRO A 132 -4.62 17.84 -19.88
N VAL A 133 -5.01 18.86 -20.63
CA VAL A 133 -4.90 18.86 -22.11
C VAL A 133 -3.46 18.73 -22.62
N TRP A 134 -2.47 19.16 -21.82
CA TRP A 134 -1.04 19.04 -22.15
C TRP A 134 -0.46 17.65 -21.84
N MET A 135 -1.21 16.79 -21.12
CA MET A 135 -0.71 15.48 -20.68
C MET A 135 -0.81 14.45 -21.80
N SER A 136 0.32 14.10 -22.36
CA SER A 136 0.48 12.97 -23.29
C SER A 136 0.80 11.69 -22.53
N SER A 137 0.77 10.53 -23.19
CA SER A 137 1.22 9.26 -22.61
C SER A 137 2.71 9.29 -22.19
N TYR A 138 3.51 10.13 -22.83
CA TYR A 138 4.92 10.34 -22.49
C TYR A 138 5.11 11.08 -21.16
N THR A 139 4.32 12.14 -20.94
CA THR A 139 4.38 12.94 -19.71
C THR A 139 3.65 12.30 -18.55
N GLU A 140 2.62 11.50 -18.83
CA GLU A 140 1.87 10.76 -17.80
C GLU A 140 2.72 9.69 -17.10
N ARG A 141 3.53 8.95 -17.86
CA ARG A 141 4.36 7.87 -17.31
C ARG A 141 5.25 8.29 -16.14
N PRO A 142 6.11 9.32 -16.26
CA PRO A 142 6.97 9.72 -15.16
C PRO A 142 6.22 10.39 -13.99
N ILE A 143 5.00 10.87 -14.20
CA ILE A 143 4.21 11.58 -13.19
C ILE A 143 3.33 10.61 -12.40
N ALA A 144 2.56 9.78 -13.10
CA ALA A 144 1.54 8.92 -12.50
C ALA A 144 1.87 7.41 -12.60
N ASN A 145 2.94 7.05 -13.30
CA ASN A 145 3.44 5.69 -13.48
C ASN A 145 2.30 4.63 -13.67
N PRO A 146 1.40 4.82 -14.66
CA PRO A 146 0.30 3.90 -14.86
C PRO A 146 0.82 2.50 -15.16
N ILE A 147 0.29 1.51 -14.47
CA ILE A 147 0.61 0.10 -14.66
C ILE A 147 -0.69 -0.63 -14.94
N ASP A 148 -0.81 -1.23 -16.10
CA ASP A 148 -1.87 -2.18 -16.43
C ASP A 148 -1.26 -3.29 -17.30
N LEU A 149 -1.18 -4.47 -16.76
CA LEU A 149 -0.71 -5.67 -17.45
C LEU A 149 -1.88 -6.56 -17.90
N GLY A 150 -3.12 -6.08 -17.81
CA GLY A 150 -4.34 -6.79 -18.16
C GLY A 150 -4.85 -7.71 -17.05
N ARG A 151 -5.91 -8.46 -17.33
CA ARG A 151 -6.70 -9.20 -16.33
C ARG A 151 -6.13 -10.57 -15.93
N LYS A 152 -5.15 -11.08 -16.65
CA LYS A 152 -4.59 -12.42 -16.38
C LYS A 152 -3.41 -12.32 -15.43
N ILE A 153 -3.41 -13.16 -14.39
CA ILE A 153 -2.23 -13.34 -13.53
C ILE A 153 -1.12 -13.93 -14.40
N ARG A 154 0.05 -13.30 -14.36
CA ARG A 154 1.23 -13.71 -15.10
C ARG A 154 2.50 -13.22 -14.42
N PRO A 155 3.65 -13.86 -14.61
CA PRO A 155 4.92 -13.33 -14.15
C PRO A 155 5.20 -11.93 -14.72
N PHE A 156 5.85 -11.06 -13.94
CA PHE A 156 6.34 -9.80 -14.47
C PHE A 156 7.35 -10.05 -15.60
N PRO A 157 7.36 -9.23 -16.65
CA PRO A 157 8.39 -9.30 -17.67
C PRO A 157 9.78 -9.19 -17.04
N LYS A 158 10.78 -9.88 -17.65
CA LYS A 158 12.16 -9.84 -17.16
C LYS A 158 12.66 -8.40 -16.95
N GLY A 159 13.22 -8.12 -15.78
CA GLY A 159 13.68 -6.79 -15.39
C GLY A 159 12.59 -5.82 -14.95
N ARG A 160 11.33 -6.27 -14.83
CA ARG A 160 10.23 -5.51 -14.26
C ARG A 160 9.90 -6.00 -12.86
N ILE A 161 9.54 -5.05 -11.99
CA ILE A 161 9.09 -5.30 -10.62
C ILE A 161 7.74 -4.60 -10.40
N PRO A 162 6.96 -4.97 -9.38
CA PRO A 162 5.78 -4.23 -8.98
C PRO A 162 6.07 -2.75 -8.74
N GLY A 163 5.10 -1.88 -9.05
CA GLY A 163 5.16 -0.47 -8.69
C GLY A 163 5.10 -0.27 -7.18
N GLY A 164 5.84 0.73 -6.67
CA GLY A 164 5.93 0.98 -5.22
C GLY A 164 4.61 1.33 -4.55
N GLY A 165 3.63 1.83 -5.31
CA GLY A 165 2.29 2.15 -4.80
C GLY A 165 1.30 0.98 -4.82
N ASN A 166 1.59 -0.12 -5.51
CA ASN A 166 0.75 -1.33 -5.50
C ASN A 166 1.63 -2.58 -5.55
N MET A 167 2.24 -2.89 -4.42
CA MET A 167 3.18 -4.00 -4.29
C MET A 167 2.82 -4.87 -3.09
N ALA A 168 2.90 -6.17 -3.26
CA ALA A 168 2.84 -7.12 -2.16
C ALA A 168 4.04 -8.07 -2.17
N LEU A 169 4.45 -8.50 -1.00
CA LEU A 169 5.63 -9.33 -0.73
C LEU A 169 5.28 -10.46 0.21
N ARG A 170 5.91 -11.62 0.03
CA ARG A 170 5.99 -12.62 1.09
C ARG A 170 6.93 -12.14 2.18
N ARG A 171 6.57 -12.28 3.43
CA ARG A 171 7.48 -11.97 4.56
C ARG A 171 8.80 -12.72 4.45
N SER A 172 8.76 -13.99 4.09
CA SER A 172 9.98 -14.79 3.90
C SER A 172 10.92 -14.24 2.84
N THR A 173 10.39 -13.53 1.83
CA THR A 173 11.21 -12.83 0.83
C THR A 173 11.99 -11.69 1.47
N VAL A 174 11.32 -10.86 2.28
CA VAL A 174 12.00 -9.76 2.99
C VAL A 174 13.03 -10.29 3.98
N GLN A 175 12.71 -11.34 4.72
CA GLN A 175 13.65 -11.97 5.65
C GLN A 175 14.89 -12.53 4.95
N ARG A 176 14.74 -13.02 3.72
CA ARG A 176 15.83 -13.65 2.97
C ARG A 176 16.70 -12.63 2.22
N TYR A 177 16.11 -11.58 1.67
CA TYR A 177 16.79 -10.66 0.74
C TYR A 177 16.97 -9.26 1.27
N GLY A 178 16.41 -8.95 2.44
CA GLY A 178 16.38 -7.60 3.02
C GLY A 178 15.16 -6.79 2.59
N ALA A 179 15.07 -5.60 3.15
CA ALA A 179 14.02 -4.62 2.88
C ALA A 179 14.53 -3.54 1.88
N PHE A 180 14.00 -2.32 1.96
CA PHE A 180 14.39 -1.24 1.06
C PHE A 180 15.70 -0.57 1.50
N ASP A 181 16.55 -0.21 0.51
CA ASP A 181 17.78 0.56 0.72
C ASP A 181 17.51 2.08 0.84
#